data_d5c17292045c2d39aaac15145311bc33
#
_entry.id   d5c17292045c2d39aaac15145311bc33
#
_cell.length_a   1.000
_cell.length_b   1.000
_cell.length_c   1.000
_cell.angle_alpha   90.00
_cell.angle_beta   90.00
_cell.angle_gamma   90.00
#
_symmetry.space_group_name_H-M   'P 1'
#
loop_
_entity.id
_entity.type
_entity.pdbx_description
1 polymer ?
#
loop_
_entity_poly.entity_id
_entity_poly.type
_entity_poly.pdbx_seq_one_letter_code
_entity_poly.pdbx_strand_id
1 'polypeptide(L)'
;VERDIKQTQKNRYALSFAAEAAEEYGLTQEVFNPCGKINAAASESGEKHNLEYMGHLKAMGEDSTWLDEEDMKRITGSNYYLSGLLTPKTITIQSAAYIRKFAEGLSRNIDIHENSPVVSLERTGGVWKAITPKGSVTAPKVILSVNGHLQSFGFLKNRLMHIFLYASMTRELSESEVRKLGGEPSWGAAPANPFGSSVRKICGIGGHRI
;
A
#
# COMPACT_ATOMS: atom_id res chain seq x y z
N VAL A 1 -6.90 22.34 -4.42
CA VAL A 1 -5.57 22.34 -5.08
C VAL A 1 -4.45 22.61 -4.08
N GLU A 2 -4.39 23.78 -3.39
CA GLU A 2 -3.26 24.12 -2.48
C GLU A 2 -3.08 23.07 -1.35
N ARG A 3 -4.17 22.66 -0.70
CA ARG A 3 -4.15 21.61 0.34
C ARG A 3 -3.61 20.29 -0.23
N ASP A 4 -4.01 19.95 -1.45
CA ASP A 4 -3.64 18.69 -2.09
C ASP A 4 -2.18 18.70 -2.51
N ILE A 5 -1.66 19.85 -2.98
CA ILE A 5 -0.23 20.06 -3.25
C ILE A 5 0.59 19.80 -1.98
N LYS A 6 0.21 20.40 -0.84
CA LYS A 6 0.90 20.18 0.44
C LYS A 6 0.85 18.72 0.88
N GLN A 7 -0.28 18.03 0.64
CA GLN A 7 -0.41 16.61 0.96
C GLN A 7 0.48 15.76 0.03
N THR A 8 0.50 16.07 -1.26
CA THR A 8 1.35 15.39 -2.25
C THR A 8 2.84 15.55 -1.92
N GLN A 9 3.27 16.74 -1.49
CA GLN A 9 4.64 16.94 -1.03
C GLN A 9 5.01 16.06 0.16
N LYS A 10 4.11 15.92 1.16
CA LYS A 10 4.30 15.00 2.29
C LYS A 10 4.37 13.54 1.84
N ASN A 11 3.51 13.14 0.91
CA ASN A 11 3.51 11.79 0.36
C ASN A 11 4.83 11.50 -0.38
N ARG A 12 5.35 12.47 -1.14
CA ARG A 12 6.65 12.33 -1.82
C ARG A 12 7.80 12.18 -0.84
N TYR A 13 7.80 12.99 0.22
CA TYR A 13 8.80 12.83 1.28
C TYR A 13 8.74 11.43 1.92
N ALA A 14 7.53 10.92 2.19
CA ALA A 14 7.36 9.57 2.71
C ALA A 14 7.84 8.49 1.72
N LEU A 15 7.64 8.70 0.41
CA LEU A 15 8.14 7.79 -0.62
C LEU A 15 9.68 7.81 -0.73
N SER A 16 10.31 8.99 -0.62
CA SER A 16 11.78 9.11 -0.57
C SER A 16 12.33 8.38 0.65
N PHE A 17 11.76 8.63 1.82
CA PHE A 17 12.14 7.93 3.06
C PHE A 17 12.00 6.40 2.94
N ALA A 18 10.91 5.93 2.33
CA ALA A 18 10.70 4.50 2.10
C ALA A 18 11.70 3.92 1.09
N ALA A 19 12.10 4.70 0.07
CA ALA A 19 13.11 4.29 -0.91
C ALA A 19 14.50 4.21 -0.28
N GLU A 20 14.89 5.20 0.53
CA GLU A 20 16.14 5.19 1.28
C GLU A 20 16.23 3.97 2.20
N ALA A 21 15.16 3.66 2.93
CA ALA A 21 15.10 2.47 3.77
C ALA A 21 15.13 1.17 2.95
N ALA A 22 14.51 1.15 1.77
CA ALA A 22 14.57 0.00 0.88
C ALA A 22 16.00 -0.28 0.40
N GLU A 23 16.76 0.76 0.08
CA GLU A 23 18.17 0.67 -0.29
C GLU A 23 19.03 0.23 0.91
N GLU A 24 18.89 0.90 2.05
CA GLU A 24 19.65 0.62 3.28
C GLU A 24 19.49 -0.84 3.74
N TYR A 25 18.27 -1.38 3.66
CA TYR A 25 17.97 -2.74 4.12
C TYR A 25 17.95 -3.78 3.00
N GLY A 26 18.40 -3.43 1.79
CA GLY A 26 18.58 -4.34 0.66
C GLY A 26 17.28 -4.97 0.16
N LEU A 27 16.20 -4.19 0.10
CA LEU A 27 14.92 -4.65 -0.45
C LEU A 27 15.03 -4.73 -1.98
N THR A 28 14.65 -5.87 -2.53
CA THR A 28 14.66 -6.09 -3.98
C THR A 28 13.49 -5.40 -4.67
N GLN A 29 13.57 -5.25 -5.99
CA GLN A 29 12.48 -4.71 -6.81
C GLN A 29 11.17 -5.52 -6.67
N GLU A 30 11.24 -6.80 -6.36
CA GLU A 30 10.05 -7.62 -6.09
C GLU A 30 9.30 -7.17 -4.83
N VAL A 31 10.02 -6.61 -3.86
CA VAL A 31 9.47 -6.15 -2.59
C VAL A 31 9.07 -4.68 -2.64
N PHE A 32 9.86 -3.85 -3.36
CA PHE A 32 9.69 -2.41 -3.46
C PHE A 32 9.87 -1.98 -4.91
N ASN A 33 8.75 -1.77 -5.63
CA ASN A 33 8.74 -1.51 -7.06
C ASN A 33 8.15 -0.14 -7.39
N PRO A 34 8.96 0.83 -7.86
CA PRO A 34 8.50 2.17 -8.27
C PRO A 34 7.86 2.15 -9.67
N CYS A 35 6.91 1.27 -9.92
CA CYS A 35 6.27 1.06 -11.22
C CYS A 35 5.10 2.00 -11.53
N GLY A 36 4.75 2.91 -10.62
CA GLY A 36 3.55 3.72 -10.76
C GLY A 36 2.27 2.98 -10.35
N LYS A 37 1.13 3.64 -10.56
CA LYS A 37 -0.20 3.12 -10.26
C LYS A 37 -1.14 3.39 -11.42
N ILE A 38 -1.93 2.41 -11.80
CA ILE A 38 -3.01 2.55 -12.78
C ILE A 38 -4.34 2.64 -12.03
N ASN A 39 -5.10 3.71 -12.26
CA ASN A 39 -6.51 3.76 -11.93
C ASN A 39 -7.28 3.23 -13.14
N ALA A 40 -7.79 2.00 -13.05
CA ALA A 40 -8.42 1.31 -14.16
C ALA A 40 -9.94 1.53 -14.17
N ALA A 41 -10.47 1.93 -15.30
CA ALA A 41 -11.89 2.14 -15.52
C ALA A 41 -12.49 0.96 -16.30
N ALA A 42 -13.51 0.32 -15.74
CA ALA A 42 -14.28 -0.74 -16.39
C ALA A 42 -15.71 -0.26 -16.78
N SER A 43 -15.95 1.03 -16.71
CA SER A 43 -17.23 1.66 -17.06
C SER A 43 -17.02 3.12 -17.47
N GLU A 44 -17.95 3.67 -18.23
CA GLU A 44 -17.98 5.08 -18.62
C GLU A 44 -17.91 6.04 -17.40
N SER A 45 -18.57 5.68 -16.30
CA SER A 45 -18.50 6.45 -15.06
C SER A 45 -17.09 6.47 -14.48
N GLY A 46 -16.35 5.35 -14.57
CA GLY A 46 -14.95 5.25 -14.18
C GLY A 46 -14.04 6.09 -15.08
N GLU A 47 -14.27 6.09 -16.39
CA GLU A 47 -13.54 6.94 -17.33
C GLU A 47 -13.74 8.41 -17.03
N LYS A 48 -14.99 8.83 -16.84
CA LYS A 48 -15.30 10.21 -16.45
C LYS A 48 -14.55 10.63 -15.17
N HIS A 49 -14.55 9.76 -14.16
CA HIS A 49 -13.81 10.01 -12.92
C HIS A 49 -12.30 10.17 -13.18
N ASN A 50 -11.71 9.32 -14.02
CA ASN A 50 -10.29 9.39 -14.37
C ASN A 50 -9.97 10.68 -15.16
N LEU A 51 -10.83 11.14 -16.05
CA LEU A 51 -10.66 12.39 -16.77
C LEU A 51 -10.69 13.60 -15.83
N GLU A 52 -11.64 13.63 -14.90
CA GLU A 52 -11.71 14.67 -13.87
C GLU A 52 -10.44 14.65 -12.98
N TYR A 53 -9.99 13.48 -12.60
CA TYR A 53 -8.78 13.30 -11.78
C TYR A 53 -7.52 13.71 -12.55
N MET A 54 -7.41 13.39 -13.83
CA MET A 54 -6.32 13.83 -14.71
C MET A 54 -6.24 15.36 -14.78
N GLY A 55 -7.39 16.04 -14.94
CA GLY A 55 -7.48 17.50 -14.89
C GLY A 55 -7.01 18.07 -13.55
N HIS A 56 -7.36 17.43 -12.44
CA HIS A 56 -6.91 17.83 -11.11
C HIS A 56 -5.40 17.64 -10.92
N LEU A 57 -4.85 16.52 -11.36
CA LEU A 57 -3.41 16.25 -11.33
C LEU A 57 -2.64 17.29 -12.14
N LYS A 58 -3.10 17.61 -13.35
CA LYS A 58 -2.51 18.67 -14.18
C LYS A 58 -2.52 20.03 -13.48
N ALA A 59 -3.62 20.38 -12.80
CA ALA A 59 -3.71 21.63 -12.03
C ALA A 59 -2.75 21.66 -10.81
N MET A 60 -2.31 20.51 -10.33
CA MET A 60 -1.30 20.39 -9.27
C MET A 60 0.14 20.31 -9.80
N GLY A 61 0.35 20.28 -11.12
CA GLY A 61 1.67 20.05 -11.73
C GLY A 61 2.14 18.60 -11.63
N GLU A 62 1.21 17.65 -11.52
CA GLU A 62 1.51 16.22 -11.42
C GLU A 62 1.40 15.54 -12.80
N ASP A 63 2.34 14.62 -13.05
CA ASP A 63 2.35 13.81 -14.26
C ASP A 63 1.30 12.72 -14.20
N SER A 64 0.63 12.50 -15.32
CA SER A 64 -0.25 11.36 -15.52
C SER A 64 -0.34 11.02 -17.01
N THR A 65 -0.59 9.76 -17.34
CA THR A 65 -0.72 9.27 -18.71
C THR A 65 -2.04 8.55 -18.85
N TRP A 66 -2.81 8.92 -19.86
CA TRP A 66 -4.00 8.17 -20.25
C TRP A 66 -3.60 6.90 -20.96
N LEU A 67 -4.20 5.81 -20.56
CA LEU A 67 -4.09 4.49 -21.20
C LEU A 67 -5.45 4.15 -21.81
N ASP A 68 -5.48 3.91 -23.12
CA ASP A 68 -6.68 3.48 -23.80
C ASP A 68 -6.96 1.98 -23.62
N GLU A 69 -8.01 1.48 -24.28
CA GLU A 69 -8.41 0.07 -24.20
C GLU A 69 -7.30 -0.88 -24.68
N GLU A 70 -6.58 -0.51 -25.75
CA GLU A 70 -5.49 -1.31 -26.29
C GLU A 70 -4.30 -1.38 -25.33
N ASP A 71 -3.93 -0.25 -24.72
CA ASP A 71 -2.93 -0.18 -23.69
C ASP A 71 -3.30 -1.04 -22.48
N MET A 72 -4.54 -0.91 -22.00
CA MET A 72 -5.04 -1.70 -20.88
C MET A 72 -5.04 -3.20 -21.20
N LYS A 73 -5.45 -3.58 -22.41
CA LYS A 73 -5.37 -4.97 -22.88
C LYS A 73 -3.94 -5.48 -22.95
N ARG A 74 -3.02 -4.68 -23.47
CA ARG A 74 -1.59 -5.03 -23.55
C ARG A 74 -0.99 -5.24 -22.14
N ILE A 75 -1.34 -4.38 -21.19
CA ILE A 75 -0.82 -4.46 -19.82
C ILE A 75 -1.48 -5.61 -19.04
N THR A 76 -2.79 -5.70 -19.07
CA THR A 76 -3.53 -6.64 -18.21
C THR A 76 -3.79 -8.00 -18.81
N GLY A 77 -3.75 -8.11 -20.15
CA GLY A 77 -4.18 -9.30 -20.89
C GLY A 77 -5.70 -9.44 -21.01
N SER A 78 -6.48 -8.46 -20.56
CA SER A 78 -7.93 -8.52 -20.45
C SER A 78 -8.61 -7.38 -21.20
N ASN A 79 -9.75 -7.65 -21.82
CA ASN A 79 -10.65 -6.65 -22.41
C ASN A 79 -11.65 -6.09 -21.38
N TYR A 80 -11.45 -6.31 -20.11
CA TYR A 80 -12.38 -5.86 -19.05
C TYR A 80 -12.34 -4.35 -18.83
N TYR A 81 -11.19 -3.72 -19.05
CA TYR A 81 -10.99 -2.31 -18.81
C TYR A 81 -11.12 -1.50 -20.09
N LEU A 82 -11.91 -0.43 -20.04
CA LEU A 82 -12.09 0.53 -21.12
C LEU A 82 -10.91 1.49 -21.24
N SER A 83 -10.34 1.87 -20.10
CA SER A 83 -9.20 2.79 -20.04
C SER A 83 -8.50 2.72 -18.68
N GLY A 84 -7.38 3.43 -18.57
CA GLY A 84 -6.64 3.60 -17.31
C GLY A 84 -5.99 4.98 -17.22
N LEU A 85 -5.72 5.43 -16.01
CA LEU A 85 -4.91 6.60 -15.73
C LEU A 85 -3.66 6.18 -14.95
N LEU A 86 -2.51 6.24 -15.60
CA LEU A 86 -1.22 5.95 -14.99
C LEU A 86 -0.68 7.18 -14.27
N THR A 87 -0.33 7.02 -12.99
CA THR A 87 0.41 8.00 -12.20
C THR A 87 1.80 7.44 -11.87
N PRO A 88 2.89 7.98 -12.47
CA PRO A 88 4.20 7.31 -12.44
C PRO A 88 4.90 7.34 -11.07
N LYS A 89 4.59 8.33 -10.24
CA LYS A 89 5.26 8.54 -8.95
C LYS A 89 4.56 7.78 -7.81
N THR A 90 4.34 6.49 -7.98
CA THR A 90 3.74 5.59 -6.98
C THR A 90 4.55 4.31 -6.91
N ILE A 91 4.57 3.69 -5.75
CA ILE A 91 5.35 2.48 -5.50
C ILE A 91 4.40 1.33 -5.16
N THR A 92 4.62 0.19 -5.78
CA THR A 92 3.97 -1.06 -5.39
C THR A 92 4.88 -1.82 -4.44
N ILE A 93 4.35 -2.23 -3.30
CA ILE A 93 5.09 -2.99 -2.29
C ILE A 93 4.48 -4.37 -2.08
N GLN A 94 5.33 -5.36 -1.83
CA GLN A 94 4.93 -6.63 -1.24
C GLN A 94 4.91 -6.44 0.28
N SER A 95 3.75 -6.14 0.84
CA SER A 95 3.59 -5.61 2.20
C SER A 95 4.23 -6.49 3.28
N ALA A 96 4.04 -7.82 3.21
CA ALA A 96 4.57 -8.73 4.22
C ALA A 96 6.10 -8.82 4.15
N ALA A 97 6.67 -8.92 2.94
CA ALA A 97 8.11 -8.97 2.76
C ALA A 97 8.75 -7.62 3.14
N TYR A 98 8.12 -6.51 2.77
CA TYR A 98 8.58 -5.17 3.14
C TYR A 98 8.70 -5.03 4.66
N ILE A 99 7.64 -5.33 5.41
CA ILE A 99 7.63 -5.18 6.87
C ILE A 99 8.65 -6.12 7.53
N ARG A 100 8.77 -7.37 7.07
CA ARG A 100 9.73 -8.32 7.63
C ARG A 100 11.17 -7.87 7.41
N LYS A 101 11.51 -7.47 6.19
CA LYS A 101 12.86 -6.97 5.86
C LYS A 101 13.18 -5.67 6.59
N PHE A 102 12.21 -4.78 6.70
CA PHE A 102 12.36 -3.55 7.44
C PHE A 102 12.62 -3.82 8.93
N ALA A 103 11.87 -4.73 9.55
CA ALA A 103 12.07 -5.14 10.93
C ALA A 103 13.45 -5.81 11.14
N GLU A 104 13.86 -6.69 10.20
CA GLU A 104 15.20 -7.31 10.22
C GLU A 104 16.31 -6.25 10.18
N GLY A 105 16.20 -5.24 9.32
CA GLY A 105 17.15 -4.14 9.25
C GLY A 105 17.19 -3.32 10.53
N LEU A 106 16.02 -2.94 11.05
CA LEU A 106 15.89 -2.14 12.28
C LEU A 106 16.38 -2.86 13.54
N SER A 107 16.29 -4.19 13.60
CA SER A 107 16.68 -4.98 14.79
C SER A 107 18.15 -4.79 15.19
N ARG A 108 18.96 -4.21 14.31
CA ARG A 108 20.35 -3.84 14.62
C ARG A 108 20.47 -2.64 15.56
N ASN A 109 19.45 -1.80 15.60
CA ASN A 109 19.47 -0.51 16.30
C ASN A 109 18.39 -0.37 17.38
N ILE A 110 17.39 -1.24 17.38
CA ILE A 110 16.26 -1.23 18.31
C ILE A 110 15.91 -2.65 18.76
N ASP A 111 15.33 -2.76 19.94
CA ASP A 111 14.79 -4.03 20.44
C ASP A 111 13.38 -4.24 19.90
N ILE A 112 13.17 -5.32 19.15
CA ILE A 112 11.87 -5.73 18.63
C ILE A 112 11.40 -6.97 19.40
N HIS A 113 10.27 -6.84 20.08
CA HIS A 113 9.67 -7.94 20.84
C HIS A 113 8.43 -8.46 20.13
N GLU A 114 8.60 -9.54 19.36
CA GLU A 114 7.47 -10.28 18.76
C GLU A 114 6.72 -11.10 19.79
N ASN A 115 5.48 -11.49 19.49
CA ASN A 115 4.63 -12.31 20.36
C ASN A 115 4.47 -11.73 21.79
N SER A 116 4.53 -10.40 21.88
CA SER A 116 4.49 -9.64 23.12
C SER A 116 3.33 -8.63 23.11
N PRO A 117 2.07 -9.11 23.11
CA PRO A 117 0.90 -8.24 23.03
C PRO A 117 0.85 -7.32 24.27
N VAL A 118 0.73 -6.02 24.04
CA VAL A 118 0.48 -5.06 25.12
C VAL A 118 -1.00 -5.14 25.50
N VAL A 119 -1.28 -5.57 26.72
CA VAL A 119 -2.64 -5.77 27.24
C VAL A 119 -3.13 -4.57 28.06
N SER A 120 -2.23 -3.75 28.58
CA SER A 120 -2.54 -2.53 29.30
C SER A 120 -1.47 -1.47 29.08
N LEU A 121 -1.90 -0.21 29.08
CA LEU A 121 -1.01 0.95 29.00
C LEU A 121 -1.38 1.92 30.12
N GLU A 122 -0.48 2.15 31.04
CA GLU A 122 -0.68 2.98 32.22
C GLU A 122 0.27 4.17 32.18
N ARG A 123 -0.15 5.28 32.82
CA ARG A 123 0.73 6.46 32.99
C ARG A 123 0.79 6.85 34.44
N THR A 124 1.99 6.83 35.00
CA THR A 124 2.24 7.19 36.38
C THR A 124 3.50 8.05 36.50
N GLY A 125 3.42 9.17 37.18
CA GLY A 125 4.59 10.05 37.38
C GLY A 125 5.19 10.60 36.07
N GLY A 126 4.37 10.76 35.01
CA GLY A 126 4.87 11.24 33.70
C GLY A 126 5.47 10.16 32.80
N VAL A 127 5.59 8.94 33.28
CA VAL A 127 6.16 7.79 32.56
C VAL A 127 5.05 6.84 32.14
N TRP A 128 5.17 6.29 30.94
CA TRP A 128 4.29 5.25 30.43
C TRP A 128 4.80 3.87 30.79
N LYS A 129 3.91 2.97 31.14
CA LYS A 129 4.18 1.56 31.38
C LYS A 129 3.30 0.72 30.46
N ALA A 130 3.93 0.02 29.53
CA ALA A 130 3.27 -0.96 28.66
C ALA A 130 3.39 -2.35 29.32
N ILE A 131 2.26 -3.00 29.56
CA ILE A 131 2.19 -4.29 30.27
C ILE A 131 1.86 -5.38 29.25
N THR A 132 2.64 -6.46 29.31
CA THR A 132 2.42 -7.69 28.54
C THR A 132 2.21 -8.87 29.50
N PRO A 133 1.71 -10.03 29.05
CA PRO A 133 1.59 -11.21 29.90
C PRO A 133 2.92 -11.70 30.51
N LYS A 134 4.05 -11.36 29.90
CA LYS A 134 5.38 -11.85 30.32
C LYS A 134 6.24 -10.77 30.99
N GLY A 135 5.79 -9.54 31.06
CA GLY A 135 6.59 -8.45 31.65
C GLY A 135 6.05 -7.07 31.28
N SER A 136 6.84 -6.05 31.54
CA SER A 136 6.46 -4.68 31.21
C SER A 136 7.66 -3.84 30.77
N VAL A 137 7.39 -2.80 29.98
CA VAL A 137 8.36 -1.81 29.54
C VAL A 137 7.89 -0.43 30.00
N THR A 138 8.81 0.39 30.50
CA THR A 138 8.54 1.78 30.87
C THR A 138 9.30 2.74 29.96
N ALA A 139 8.63 3.81 29.52
CA ALA A 139 9.22 4.83 28.66
C ALA A 139 8.59 6.21 28.92
N PRO A 140 9.34 7.30 28.73
CA PRO A 140 8.78 8.65 28.84
C PRO A 140 7.82 8.99 27.68
N LYS A 141 7.95 8.33 26.54
CA LYS A 141 7.13 8.51 25.35
C LYS A 141 6.71 7.17 24.76
N VAL A 142 5.49 7.11 24.23
CA VAL A 142 4.95 5.94 23.54
C VAL A 142 4.31 6.39 22.22
N ILE A 143 4.58 5.65 21.16
CA ILE A 143 3.91 5.81 19.87
C ILE A 143 2.99 4.60 19.67
N LEU A 144 1.70 4.85 19.49
CA LEU A 144 0.70 3.83 19.26
C LEU A 144 0.42 3.67 17.77
N SER A 145 1.09 2.74 17.12
CA SER A 145 0.90 2.38 15.71
C SER A 145 -0.02 1.16 15.56
N VAL A 146 -1.15 1.17 16.26
CA VAL A 146 -2.06 0.03 16.44
C VAL A 146 -3.34 0.14 15.61
N ASN A 147 -3.38 1.07 14.64
CA ASN A 147 -4.52 1.30 13.75
C ASN A 147 -5.85 1.42 14.53
N GLY A 148 -6.92 0.74 14.10
CA GLY A 148 -8.23 0.75 14.74
C GLY A 148 -8.27 0.26 16.19
N HIS A 149 -7.26 -0.50 16.63
CA HIS A 149 -7.12 -0.94 18.02
C HIS A 149 -6.80 0.18 19.02
N LEU A 150 -6.58 1.41 18.55
CA LEU A 150 -6.34 2.57 19.42
C LEU A 150 -7.45 2.78 20.46
N GLN A 151 -8.68 2.44 20.10
CA GLN A 151 -9.83 2.51 21.02
C GLN A 151 -9.71 1.56 22.23
N SER A 152 -9.04 0.42 22.07
CA SER A 152 -8.81 -0.55 23.16
C SER A 152 -7.92 0.01 24.26
N PHE A 153 -7.07 0.98 23.92
CA PHE A 153 -6.24 1.71 24.88
C PHE A 153 -6.91 2.98 25.44
N GLY A 154 -8.19 3.18 25.16
CA GLY A 154 -8.95 4.30 25.67
C GLY A 154 -8.89 5.60 24.86
N PHE A 155 -8.15 5.61 23.74
CA PHE A 155 -8.00 6.78 22.87
C PHE A 155 -9.04 6.77 21.74
N LEU A 156 -9.48 7.94 21.32
CA LEU A 156 -10.41 8.17 20.20
C LEU A 156 -11.67 7.29 20.25
N LYS A 157 -12.21 7.04 21.45
CA LYS A 157 -13.45 6.26 21.62
C LYS A 157 -14.58 6.86 20.77
N ASN A 158 -15.26 6.01 20.01
CA ASN A 158 -16.36 6.39 19.11
C ASN A 158 -15.97 7.43 18.01
N ARG A 159 -14.69 7.56 17.69
CA ARG A 159 -14.18 8.45 16.65
C ARG A 159 -13.65 7.71 15.42
N LEU A 160 -13.53 6.39 15.49
CA LEU A 160 -13.03 5.55 14.41
C LEU A 160 -14.13 4.61 13.93
N MET A 161 -14.35 4.58 12.63
CA MET A 161 -15.19 3.61 11.95
C MET A 161 -14.30 2.55 11.31
N HIS A 162 -14.53 1.29 11.64
CA HIS A 162 -13.78 0.18 11.06
C HIS A 162 -14.44 -0.23 9.75
N ILE A 163 -13.67 -0.22 8.67
CA ILE A 163 -14.08 -0.75 7.36
C ILE A 163 -13.24 -1.99 7.10
N PHE A 164 -13.90 -3.12 6.94
CA PHE A 164 -13.25 -4.39 6.63
C PHE A 164 -13.16 -4.55 5.11
N LEU A 165 -11.96 -4.92 4.64
CA LEU A 165 -11.71 -5.27 3.27
C LEU A 165 -11.38 -6.75 3.18
N TYR A 166 -11.80 -7.35 2.08
CA TYR A 166 -11.47 -8.75 1.78
C TYR A 166 -10.44 -8.79 0.67
N ALA A 167 -9.44 -9.62 0.86
CA ALA A 167 -8.46 -9.93 -0.17
C ALA A 167 -8.45 -11.44 -0.44
N SER A 168 -8.33 -11.80 -1.69
CA SER A 168 -8.12 -13.18 -2.12
C SER A 168 -6.88 -13.24 -3.02
N MET A 169 -6.24 -14.39 -3.03
CA MET A 169 -5.09 -14.63 -3.89
C MET A 169 -5.23 -16.04 -4.48
N THR A 170 -4.94 -16.16 -5.76
CA THR A 170 -4.93 -17.47 -6.42
C THR A 170 -3.81 -18.35 -5.84
N ARG A 171 -3.91 -19.66 -6.06
CA ARG A 171 -2.74 -20.51 -6.03
C ARG A 171 -1.71 -20.02 -7.07
N GLU A 172 -0.54 -20.58 -7.04
CA GLU A 172 0.42 -20.39 -8.11
C GLU A 172 -0.19 -20.84 -9.46
N LEU A 173 -0.07 -19.98 -10.45
CA LEU A 173 -0.56 -20.24 -11.80
C LEU A 173 0.46 -21.06 -12.58
N SER A 174 -0.01 -22.05 -13.31
CA SER A 174 0.83 -22.81 -14.24
C SER A 174 1.26 -21.92 -15.42
N GLU A 175 2.34 -22.29 -16.10
CA GLU A 175 2.80 -21.58 -17.30
C GLU A 175 1.71 -21.48 -18.38
N SER A 176 0.87 -22.51 -18.53
CA SER A 176 -0.22 -22.50 -19.50
C SER A 176 -1.30 -21.48 -19.13
N GLU A 177 -1.60 -21.33 -17.83
CA GLU A 177 -2.53 -20.31 -17.33
C GLU A 177 -1.97 -18.90 -17.49
N VAL A 178 -0.69 -18.71 -17.18
CA VAL A 178 0.01 -17.43 -17.40
C VAL A 178 -0.02 -17.01 -18.88
N ARG A 179 0.28 -17.94 -19.81
CA ARG A 179 0.21 -17.68 -21.24
C ARG A 179 -1.23 -17.36 -21.70
N LYS A 180 -2.22 -18.07 -21.16
CA LYS A 180 -3.62 -17.83 -21.49
C LYS A 180 -4.13 -16.46 -20.99
N LEU A 181 -3.70 -16.05 -19.83
CA LEU A 181 -4.01 -14.72 -19.28
C LEU A 181 -3.38 -13.60 -20.08
N GLY A 182 -2.18 -13.81 -20.61
CA GLY A 182 -1.43 -12.78 -21.33
C GLY A 182 -1.05 -11.59 -20.45
N GLY A 183 -0.83 -10.44 -21.10
CA GLY A 183 -0.45 -9.20 -20.44
C GLY A 183 0.97 -9.20 -19.87
N GLU A 184 1.34 -8.08 -19.25
CA GLU A 184 2.64 -7.92 -18.60
C GLU A 184 2.83 -8.96 -17.46
N PRO A 185 4.08 -9.35 -17.16
CA PRO A 185 4.36 -10.31 -16.09
C PRO A 185 3.87 -9.85 -14.71
N SER A 186 3.93 -8.55 -14.44
CA SER A 186 3.51 -7.95 -13.18
C SER A 186 2.84 -6.60 -13.44
N TRP A 187 1.67 -6.40 -12.87
CA TRP A 187 0.95 -5.13 -12.94
C TRP A 187 -0.04 -5.00 -11.77
N GLY A 188 -0.47 -3.77 -11.50
CA GLY A 188 -1.49 -3.47 -10.50
C GLY A 188 -2.46 -2.42 -10.98
N ALA A 189 -3.75 -2.71 -10.87
CA ALA A 189 -4.84 -1.81 -11.20
C ALA A 189 -5.68 -1.53 -9.95
N ALA A 190 -5.77 -0.26 -9.57
CA ALA A 190 -6.75 0.20 -8.60
C ALA A 190 -8.02 0.62 -9.35
N PRO A 191 -9.21 0.45 -8.78
CA PRO A 191 -10.43 0.84 -9.48
C PRO A 191 -10.54 2.37 -9.57
N ALA A 192 -11.00 2.87 -10.72
CA ALA A 192 -11.38 4.28 -10.85
C ALA A 192 -12.58 4.62 -9.96
N ASN A 193 -13.49 3.67 -9.75
CA ASN A 193 -14.58 3.81 -8.78
C ASN A 193 -14.05 3.47 -7.37
N PRO A 194 -14.25 4.34 -6.34
CA PRO A 194 -13.76 4.12 -4.98
C PRO A 194 -14.22 2.81 -4.31
N PHE A 195 -15.35 2.26 -4.74
CA PHE A 195 -15.92 1.01 -4.22
C PHE A 195 -15.63 -0.22 -5.12
N GLY A 196 -14.79 -0.06 -6.13
CA GLY A 196 -14.36 -1.17 -6.99
C GLY A 196 -13.28 -2.04 -6.34
N SER A 197 -12.88 -3.10 -7.05
CA SER A 197 -11.84 -4.02 -6.62
C SER A 197 -10.49 -3.67 -7.23
N SER A 198 -9.44 -3.71 -6.41
CA SER A 198 -8.06 -3.67 -6.91
C SER A 198 -7.65 -5.07 -7.37
N VAL A 199 -6.96 -5.16 -8.50
CA VAL A 199 -6.42 -6.41 -9.03
C VAL A 199 -4.92 -6.25 -9.21
N ARG A 200 -4.17 -7.28 -8.87
CA ARG A 200 -2.72 -7.33 -9.10
C ARG A 200 -2.34 -8.68 -9.70
N LYS A 201 -1.53 -8.65 -10.74
CA LYS A 201 -0.79 -9.82 -11.21
C LYS A 201 0.64 -9.65 -10.72
N ILE A 202 1.14 -10.63 -10.01
CA ILE A 202 2.49 -10.62 -9.46
C ILE A 202 3.29 -11.79 -10.04
N CYS A 203 4.58 -11.53 -10.25
CA CYS A 203 5.58 -12.52 -10.63
C CYS A 203 6.78 -12.33 -9.70
N GLY A 204 7.16 -13.35 -8.96
CA GLY A 204 8.27 -13.27 -8.01
C GLY A 204 8.46 -14.54 -7.21
N ILE A 205 9.06 -14.44 -6.04
CA ILE A 205 9.24 -15.56 -5.10
C ILE A 205 7.86 -16.15 -4.75
N GLY A 206 7.56 -17.35 -5.19
CA GLY A 206 6.26 -18.02 -5.04
C GLY A 206 5.43 -18.05 -6.32
N GLY A 207 6.05 -17.74 -7.48
CA GLY A 207 5.47 -17.89 -8.80
C GLY A 207 4.50 -16.77 -9.21
N HIS A 208 3.75 -17.03 -10.27
CA HIS A 208 2.73 -16.12 -10.78
C HIS A 208 1.41 -16.27 -10.01
N ARG A 209 0.84 -15.16 -9.56
CA ARG A 209 -0.46 -15.12 -8.84
C ARG A 209 -1.26 -13.88 -9.21
N ILE A 210 -2.57 -13.97 -9.00
CA ILE A 210 -3.50 -12.83 -9.05
C ILE A 210 -4.18 -12.70 -7.71
#